data_d3b3b9b15f00847beaf3e9c78d59a0cd
#
_entry.id   d3b3b9b15f00847beaf3e9c78d59a0cd
#
_cell.length_a   1.000
_cell.length_b   1.000
_cell.length_c   1.000
_cell.angle_alpha   90.00
_cell.angle_beta   90.00
_cell.angle_gamma   90.00
#
_symmetry.space_group_name_H-M   'P 1'
#
loop_
_entity.id
_entity.type
_entity.pdbx_description
1 polymer ?
#
loop_
_entity_poly.entity_id
_entity_poly.type
_entity_poly.pdbx_seq_one_letter_code
_entity_poly.pdbx_strand_id
1 'polypeptide(L)'
;MKKAQLFIWALVLLIQPAFSQETKQEKDHRMEWWRDATFGMFIHWGAYSVPAGMYKGKPVDGLGEWIMQDAKIPIPEYEEFVRQFNPVKFDANEWVRIAKQAGIRYIVITSKHHDGFCLWDSKVTNYDVMDFAPFKRDILKELSVACKAAGIHFCFYHSIMDWHQPDAKSKDYPHQNTERPDFAKYRDQYLKPQLAELIKKYDPDVLWFDGEWIPEWTEPQGRELYNYLRQLKPSLIINNRVGKGRDSMQGMNKYKDAAGDFGTPEQEILVGTSDSDWESCMTMNDTWGFKTNDHHWKSDTVLIHNLIDIAAKGGNYLLNVGPTQEGLFPSPSIDLLEKMGAWLNVNGEAIYATNSLRQFKEGDHIRFTASKDGTTVYAILTKKEGNEVRLTTVQPAKNSAIYMLGVKEPLAWKKDGEAIVVTLPAQLPGSVAWVLKIKR
;
A
#
# COMPACT_ATOMS: atom_id res chain seq x y z
N MET A 1 -17.92 -74.07 -25.56
CA MET A 1 -18.02 -72.68 -26.08
C MET A 1 -17.86 -71.76 -24.92
N LYS A 2 -16.65 -71.16 -24.67
CA LYS A 2 -16.38 -70.23 -23.60
C LYS A 2 -16.47 -68.82 -24.20
N LYS A 3 -17.39 -67.99 -23.66
CA LYS A 3 -17.52 -66.58 -24.04
C LYS A 3 -16.46 -65.74 -23.27
N ALA A 4 -15.54 -65.17 -24.01
CA ALA A 4 -14.60 -64.17 -23.45
C ALA A 4 -15.32 -62.83 -23.34
N GLN A 5 -15.39 -62.23 -22.11
CA GLN A 5 -15.83 -60.90 -21.88
C GLN A 5 -14.60 -59.96 -21.97
N LEU A 6 -14.59 -59.06 -22.98
CA LEU A 6 -13.63 -57.96 -23.08
C LEU A 6 -14.05 -56.84 -22.11
N PHE A 7 -13.23 -56.54 -21.11
CA PHE A 7 -13.34 -55.32 -20.30
C PHE A 7 -12.54 -54.22 -20.99
N ILE A 8 -13.27 -53.26 -21.55
CA ILE A 8 -12.68 -52.02 -22.06
C ILE A 8 -12.53 -51.04 -20.86
N TRP A 9 -11.31 -50.81 -20.41
CA TRP A 9 -10.99 -49.75 -19.47
C TRP A 9 -10.94 -48.43 -20.24
N ALA A 10 -11.94 -47.57 -20.05
CA ALA A 10 -11.89 -46.19 -20.53
C ALA A 10 -10.96 -45.41 -19.62
N LEU A 11 -9.77 -45.05 -20.13
CA LEU A 11 -8.83 -44.15 -19.48
C LEU A 11 -9.41 -42.73 -19.59
N VAL A 12 -10.06 -42.25 -18.53
CA VAL A 12 -10.45 -40.83 -18.42
C VAL A 12 -9.19 -40.03 -18.12
N LEU A 13 -8.57 -39.47 -19.16
CA LEU A 13 -7.55 -38.45 -19.03
C LEU A 13 -8.22 -37.20 -18.45
N LEU A 14 -8.05 -36.96 -17.15
CA LEU A 14 -8.31 -35.70 -16.53
C LEU A 14 -7.29 -34.67 -17.09
N ILE A 15 -7.69 -33.96 -18.13
CA ILE A 15 -6.99 -32.78 -18.61
C ILE A 15 -7.18 -31.75 -17.51
N GLN A 16 -6.22 -31.64 -16.57
CA GLN A 16 -6.10 -30.48 -15.74
C GLN A 16 -5.78 -29.30 -16.68
N PRO A 17 -6.55 -28.21 -16.67
CA PRO A 17 -6.17 -27.04 -17.42
C PRO A 17 -4.81 -26.60 -16.90
N ALA A 18 -3.78 -26.72 -17.74
CA ALA A 18 -2.50 -26.09 -17.48
C ALA A 18 -2.79 -24.57 -17.44
N PHE A 19 -2.74 -23.98 -16.24
CA PHE A 19 -2.80 -22.52 -16.13
C PHE A 19 -1.64 -21.97 -16.94
N SER A 20 -1.96 -21.38 -18.08
CA SER A 20 -1.01 -20.61 -18.88
C SER A 20 -0.40 -19.54 -17.98
N GLN A 21 0.91 -19.45 -17.96
CA GLN A 21 1.61 -18.38 -17.25
C GLN A 21 1.13 -17.04 -17.83
N GLU A 22 0.73 -16.09 -16.95
CA GLU A 22 0.27 -14.76 -17.32
C GLU A 22 1.28 -14.10 -18.28
N THR A 23 0.83 -13.66 -19.43
CA THR A 23 1.68 -12.93 -20.37
C THR A 23 2.01 -11.53 -19.84
N LYS A 24 3.07 -10.93 -20.37
CA LYS A 24 3.43 -9.54 -20.00
C LYS A 24 2.28 -8.57 -20.30
N GLN A 25 1.58 -8.74 -21.41
CA GLN A 25 0.45 -7.87 -21.79
C GLN A 25 -0.72 -8.00 -20.81
N GLU A 26 -1.05 -9.22 -20.38
CA GLU A 26 -2.10 -9.47 -19.37
C GLU A 26 -1.71 -8.85 -18.03
N LYS A 27 -0.46 -9.01 -17.59
CA LYS A 27 0.07 -8.37 -16.39
C LYS A 27 0.00 -6.85 -16.51
N ASP A 28 0.44 -6.27 -17.63
CA ASP A 28 0.43 -4.83 -17.84
C ASP A 28 -1.00 -4.27 -17.77
N HIS A 29 -1.98 -4.95 -18.38
CA HIS A 29 -3.40 -4.55 -18.32
C HIS A 29 -3.94 -4.65 -16.88
N ARG A 30 -3.63 -5.71 -16.14
CA ARG A 30 -4.05 -5.88 -14.75
C ARG A 30 -3.46 -4.84 -13.80
N MET A 31 -2.20 -4.47 -14.02
CA MET A 31 -1.47 -3.50 -13.19
C MET A 31 -1.77 -2.04 -13.54
N GLU A 32 -2.42 -1.77 -14.68
CA GLU A 32 -2.60 -0.41 -15.23
C GLU A 32 -3.26 0.53 -14.22
N TRP A 33 -4.40 0.16 -13.65
CA TRP A 33 -5.14 0.99 -12.71
C TRP A 33 -4.29 1.32 -11.47
N TRP A 34 -3.50 0.35 -10.99
CA TRP A 34 -2.67 0.51 -9.80
C TRP A 34 -1.48 1.46 -10.07
N ARG A 35 -0.84 1.34 -11.24
CA ARG A 35 0.21 2.27 -11.67
C ARG A 35 -0.33 3.69 -11.83
N ASP A 36 -1.56 3.84 -12.34
CA ASP A 36 -2.23 5.12 -12.57
C ASP A 36 -2.71 5.77 -11.27
N ALA A 37 -2.96 4.97 -10.25
CA ALA A 37 -3.42 5.43 -8.94
C ALA A 37 -2.36 6.24 -8.17
N THR A 38 -1.10 5.89 -8.24
CA THR A 38 0.10 6.56 -7.67
C THR A 38 0.03 6.82 -6.18
N PHE A 39 -1.13 7.17 -5.58
CA PHE A 39 -1.27 7.57 -4.18
C PHE A 39 -2.34 6.76 -3.46
N GLY A 40 -1.91 5.97 -2.45
CA GLY A 40 -2.74 5.14 -1.59
C GLY A 40 -2.65 5.54 -0.11
N MET A 41 -3.66 5.13 0.67
CA MET A 41 -3.68 5.24 2.12
C MET A 41 -3.46 3.85 2.72
N PHE A 42 -2.47 3.73 3.60
CA PHE A 42 -2.32 2.57 4.46
C PHE A 42 -3.04 2.84 5.78
N ILE A 43 -3.75 1.86 6.33
CA ILE A 43 -4.40 1.97 7.63
C ILE A 43 -3.93 0.80 8.50
N HIS A 44 -3.10 1.11 9.50
CA HIS A 44 -2.71 0.15 10.54
C HIS A 44 -3.64 0.31 11.74
N TRP A 45 -4.58 -0.61 11.87
CA TRP A 45 -5.57 -0.55 12.95
C TRP A 45 -5.93 -1.95 13.46
N GLY A 46 -6.11 -2.07 14.77
CA GLY A 46 -6.40 -3.31 15.46
C GLY A 46 -6.40 -3.14 16.98
N ALA A 47 -6.34 -4.26 17.70
CA ALA A 47 -6.36 -4.28 19.16
C ALA A 47 -5.22 -3.48 19.80
N TYR A 48 -4.08 -3.36 19.13
CA TYR A 48 -2.93 -2.56 19.57
C TYR A 48 -3.23 -1.04 19.70
N SER A 49 -4.31 -0.55 19.11
CA SER A 49 -4.77 0.83 19.31
C SER A 49 -5.34 1.07 20.70
N VAL A 50 -5.75 0.02 21.45
CA VAL A 50 -6.27 0.11 22.80
C VAL A 50 -5.17 0.50 23.80
N PRO A 51 -4.06 -0.24 23.91
CA PRO A 51 -2.95 0.17 24.76
C PRO A 51 -2.21 1.39 24.20
N ALA A 52 -2.30 1.67 22.90
CA ALA A 52 -1.78 2.88 22.26
C ALA A 52 -0.34 3.22 22.65
N GLY A 53 0.55 2.22 22.66
CA GLY A 53 1.96 2.36 23.04
C GLY A 53 2.23 2.34 24.54
N MET A 54 1.23 2.06 25.39
CA MET A 54 1.37 2.02 26.85
C MET A 54 1.10 0.62 27.39
N TYR A 55 1.94 0.12 28.31
CA TYR A 55 1.69 -1.14 29.01
C TYR A 55 2.04 -1.04 30.49
N LYS A 56 1.12 -1.46 31.36
CA LYS A 56 1.25 -1.37 32.84
C LYS A 56 1.65 0.04 33.32
N GLY A 57 1.05 1.07 32.68
CA GLY A 57 1.29 2.48 33.01
C GLY A 57 2.62 3.06 32.55
N LYS A 58 3.37 2.35 31.69
CA LYS A 58 4.66 2.81 31.14
C LYS A 58 4.61 2.85 29.62
N PRO A 59 5.28 3.82 28.98
CA PRO A 59 5.46 3.81 27.55
C PRO A 59 6.31 2.60 27.13
N VAL A 60 5.95 2.00 25.99
CA VAL A 60 6.70 0.92 25.36
C VAL A 60 7.46 1.50 24.16
N ASP A 61 8.77 1.28 24.12
CA ASP A 61 9.58 1.64 22.97
C ASP A 61 9.21 0.80 21.74
N GLY A 62 9.60 1.27 20.54
CA GLY A 62 9.28 0.58 19.29
C GLY A 62 7.94 1.03 18.67
N LEU A 63 7.39 0.19 17.81
CA LEU A 63 6.21 0.49 17.01
C LEU A 63 4.91 0.18 17.77
N GLY A 64 3.85 0.96 17.53
CA GLY A 64 2.60 0.80 18.26
C GLY A 64 1.92 -0.55 18.03
N GLU A 65 1.94 -1.03 16.79
CA GLU A 65 1.38 -2.32 16.40
C GLU A 65 2.23 -3.53 16.83
N TRP A 66 3.48 -3.30 17.24
CA TRP A 66 4.40 -4.33 17.78
C TRP A 66 4.35 -4.44 19.29
N ILE A 67 3.48 -3.71 19.98
CA ILE A 67 3.45 -3.63 21.45
C ILE A 67 3.36 -5.00 22.13
N MET A 68 2.66 -5.97 21.53
CA MET A 68 2.58 -7.34 22.06
C MET A 68 3.95 -7.99 22.12
N GLN A 69 4.77 -7.83 21.08
CA GLN A 69 6.12 -8.36 20.99
C GLN A 69 7.10 -7.56 21.85
N ASP A 70 7.11 -6.23 21.71
CA ASP A 70 8.11 -5.36 22.34
C ASP A 70 7.98 -5.36 23.88
N ALA A 71 6.74 -5.38 24.39
CA ALA A 71 6.48 -5.49 25.83
C ALA A 71 6.34 -6.95 26.32
N LYS A 72 6.50 -7.94 25.42
CA LYS A 72 6.36 -9.39 25.73
C LYS A 72 5.05 -9.71 26.45
N ILE A 73 3.95 -9.15 25.94
CA ILE A 73 2.63 -9.30 26.56
C ILE A 73 2.13 -10.74 26.33
N PRO A 74 1.80 -11.50 27.39
CA PRO A 74 1.23 -12.84 27.23
C PRO A 74 -0.12 -12.79 26.50
N ILE A 75 -0.43 -13.82 25.72
CA ILE A 75 -1.72 -13.92 24.98
C ILE A 75 -2.92 -13.61 25.86
N PRO A 76 -3.12 -14.19 27.05
CA PRO A 76 -4.28 -13.88 27.88
C PRO A 76 -4.39 -12.40 28.31
N GLU A 77 -3.25 -11.72 28.52
CA GLU A 77 -3.25 -10.29 28.85
C GLU A 77 -3.51 -9.45 27.59
N TYR A 78 -3.04 -9.86 26.40
CA TYR A 78 -3.31 -9.16 25.16
C TYR A 78 -4.78 -9.29 24.73
N GLU A 79 -5.39 -10.44 24.96
CA GLU A 79 -6.81 -10.66 24.73
C GLU A 79 -7.70 -9.67 25.51
N GLU A 80 -7.25 -9.17 26.67
CA GLU A 80 -8.01 -8.15 27.42
C GLU A 80 -8.05 -6.81 26.67
N PHE A 81 -7.05 -6.49 25.83
CA PHE A 81 -7.15 -5.32 24.94
C PHE A 81 -8.15 -5.56 23.83
N VAL A 82 -8.22 -6.77 23.28
CA VAL A 82 -9.26 -7.12 22.29
C VAL A 82 -10.66 -7.02 22.88
N ARG A 83 -10.86 -7.45 24.16
CA ARG A 83 -12.15 -7.31 24.88
C ARG A 83 -12.51 -5.85 25.17
N GLN A 84 -11.57 -4.92 25.04
CA GLN A 84 -11.79 -3.47 25.19
C GLN A 84 -11.89 -2.76 23.83
N PHE A 85 -11.60 -3.44 22.70
CA PHE A 85 -11.68 -2.86 21.36
C PHE A 85 -13.15 -2.57 20.99
N ASN A 86 -13.56 -1.34 21.22
CA ASN A 86 -14.93 -0.86 20.99
C ASN A 86 -14.95 0.52 20.32
N PRO A 87 -14.58 0.62 19.05
CA PRO A 87 -14.42 1.89 18.34
C PRO A 87 -15.77 2.52 17.94
N VAL A 88 -16.54 2.96 18.91
CA VAL A 88 -17.92 3.47 18.73
C VAL A 88 -18.02 4.70 17.82
N LYS A 89 -16.91 5.41 17.59
CA LYS A 89 -16.86 6.57 16.70
C LYS A 89 -16.40 6.23 15.27
N PHE A 90 -16.15 4.95 14.99
CA PHE A 90 -15.80 4.52 13.63
C PHE A 90 -16.95 4.79 12.67
N ASP A 91 -16.63 5.53 11.59
CA ASP A 91 -17.51 5.81 10.47
C ASP A 91 -16.73 5.60 9.15
N ALA A 92 -17.10 4.53 8.44
CA ALA A 92 -16.44 4.16 7.18
C ALA A 92 -16.62 5.24 6.09
N ASN A 93 -17.78 5.91 6.06
CA ASN A 93 -18.03 6.98 5.09
C ASN A 93 -17.15 8.20 5.37
N GLU A 94 -16.95 8.54 6.65
CA GLU A 94 -16.08 9.65 7.02
C GLU A 94 -14.61 9.35 6.69
N TRP A 95 -14.12 8.15 6.96
CA TRP A 95 -12.76 7.74 6.60
C TRP A 95 -12.53 7.82 5.09
N VAL A 96 -13.48 7.32 4.31
CA VAL A 96 -13.42 7.34 2.86
C VAL A 96 -13.56 8.77 2.30
N ARG A 97 -14.38 9.63 2.94
CA ARG A 97 -14.49 11.05 2.59
C ARG A 97 -13.15 11.77 2.74
N ILE A 98 -12.48 11.57 3.90
CA ILE A 98 -11.15 12.14 4.18
C ILE A 98 -10.14 11.64 3.14
N ALA A 99 -10.09 10.34 2.88
CA ALA A 99 -9.20 9.76 1.89
C ALA A 99 -9.42 10.36 0.48
N LYS A 100 -10.67 10.45 0.05
CA LYS A 100 -11.02 11.02 -1.27
C LYS A 100 -10.63 12.50 -1.38
N GLN A 101 -10.86 13.28 -0.34
CA GLN A 101 -10.47 14.70 -0.29
C GLN A 101 -8.95 14.88 -0.31
N ALA A 102 -8.21 13.97 0.28
CA ALA A 102 -6.75 13.93 0.22
C ALA A 102 -6.19 13.53 -1.15
N GLY A 103 -7.04 13.08 -2.10
CA GLY A 103 -6.62 12.60 -3.41
C GLY A 103 -6.26 11.11 -3.46
N ILE A 104 -6.52 10.35 -2.40
CA ILE A 104 -6.26 8.90 -2.31
C ILE A 104 -7.10 8.15 -3.36
N ARG A 105 -6.48 7.16 -4.01
CA ARG A 105 -7.09 6.33 -5.05
C ARG A 105 -7.36 4.90 -4.59
N TYR A 106 -6.65 4.41 -3.60
CA TYR A 106 -6.85 3.08 -3.01
C TYR A 106 -6.53 3.11 -1.51
N ILE A 107 -7.19 2.25 -0.76
CA ILE A 107 -6.99 2.08 0.69
C ILE A 107 -6.55 0.64 0.95
N VAL A 108 -5.44 0.48 1.66
CA VAL A 108 -4.97 -0.80 2.19
C VAL A 108 -5.15 -0.79 3.71
N ILE A 109 -6.01 -1.66 4.25
CA ILE A 109 -6.22 -1.77 5.71
C ILE A 109 -5.73 -3.10 6.24
N THR A 110 -5.18 -3.11 7.44
CA THR A 110 -4.86 -4.34 8.17
C THR A 110 -6.13 -5.16 8.40
N SER A 111 -6.35 -6.20 7.61
CA SER A 111 -7.41 -7.18 7.89
C SER A 111 -7.06 -7.99 9.14
N LYS A 112 -5.80 -8.43 9.23
CA LYS A 112 -5.18 -9.09 10.38
C LYS A 112 -3.70 -8.70 10.44
N HIS A 113 -3.24 -8.12 11.55
CA HIS A 113 -1.83 -7.87 11.82
C HIS A 113 -1.17 -9.09 12.49
N HIS A 114 0.08 -8.99 12.91
CA HIS A 114 0.84 -10.07 13.56
C HIS A 114 0.19 -10.57 14.87
N ASP A 115 -0.60 -9.74 15.53
CA ASP A 115 -1.33 -10.10 16.76
C ASP A 115 -2.49 -11.10 16.53
N GLY A 116 -2.80 -11.40 15.28
CA GLY A 116 -3.80 -12.40 14.89
C GLY A 116 -5.25 -11.93 14.96
N PHE A 117 -5.53 -10.70 15.47
CA PHE A 117 -6.89 -10.19 15.61
C PHE A 117 -7.47 -9.77 14.24
N CYS A 118 -8.66 -10.31 13.92
CA CYS A 118 -9.32 -10.13 12.64
C CYS A 118 -10.34 -8.98 12.69
N LEU A 119 -10.24 -8.01 11.77
CA LEU A 119 -11.17 -6.86 11.68
C LEU A 119 -12.45 -7.15 10.89
N TRP A 120 -12.78 -8.42 10.61
CA TRP A 120 -13.99 -8.85 9.90
C TRP A 120 -14.66 -10.04 10.60
N ASP A 121 -15.91 -10.34 10.25
CA ASP A 121 -16.66 -11.54 10.65
C ASP A 121 -16.04 -12.78 10.00
N SER A 122 -15.04 -13.38 10.62
CA SER A 122 -14.35 -14.59 10.13
C SER A 122 -15.15 -15.86 10.46
N LYS A 123 -15.15 -16.83 9.54
CA LYS A 123 -15.69 -18.17 9.79
C LYS A 123 -14.58 -19.20 10.04
N VAL A 124 -13.33 -18.74 10.06
CA VAL A 124 -12.13 -19.55 10.31
C VAL A 124 -11.72 -19.49 11.79
N THR A 125 -11.99 -18.38 12.43
CA THR A 125 -11.68 -18.13 13.85
C THR A 125 -12.75 -17.26 14.49
N ASN A 126 -12.90 -17.38 15.81
CA ASN A 126 -13.69 -16.45 16.61
C ASN A 126 -12.83 -15.35 17.29
N TYR A 127 -11.52 -15.30 16.98
CA TYR A 127 -10.64 -14.21 17.42
C TYR A 127 -10.76 -13.02 16.46
N ASP A 128 -11.96 -12.45 16.43
CA ASP A 128 -12.35 -11.40 15.49
C ASP A 128 -13.25 -10.34 16.13
N VAL A 129 -13.52 -9.29 15.37
CA VAL A 129 -14.28 -8.12 15.83
C VAL A 129 -15.75 -8.44 16.10
N MET A 130 -16.31 -9.50 15.52
CA MET A 130 -17.71 -9.89 15.70
C MET A 130 -17.91 -10.81 16.91
N ASP A 131 -17.00 -11.75 17.14
CA ASP A 131 -17.16 -12.77 18.15
C ASP A 131 -16.41 -12.44 19.44
N PHE A 132 -15.21 -11.90 19.36
CA PHE A 132 -14.35 -11.66 20.52
C PHE A 132 -14.42 -10.24 21.08
N ALA A 133 -14.47 -9.21 20.23
CA ALA A 133 -14.57 -7.82 20.64
C ALA A 133 -16.02 -7.42 20.97
N PRO A 134 -16.24 -6.40 21.82
CA PRO A 134 -17.60 -5.90 22.12
C PRO A 134 -18.22 -5.09 20.99
N PHE A 135 -17.46 -4.64 20.01
CA PHE A 135 -17.89 -3.73 18.93
C PHE A 135 -18.97 -4.34 18.02
N LYS A 136 -18.87 -5.63 17.71
CA LYS A 136 -19.89 -6.39 16.96
C LYS A 136 -20.28 -5.79 15.59
N ARG A 137 -19.34 -5.15 14.89
CA ARG A 137 -19.52 -4.62 13.53
C ARG A 137 -18.38 -5.08 12.65
N ASP A 138 -18.71 -5.52 11.43
CA ASP A 138 -17.72 -5.94 10.43
C ASP A 138 -17.12 -4.71 9.73
N ILE A 139 -15.95 -4.28 10.21
CA ILE A 139 -15.24 -3.09 9.77
C ILE A 139 -14.92 -3.15 8.28
N LEU A 140 -14.43 -4.32 7.82
CA LEU A 140 -14.01 -4.48 6.43
C LEU A 140 -15.21 -4.45 5.48
N LYS A 141 -16.36 -4.96 5.88
CA LYS A 141 -17.60 -4.87 5.11
C LYS A 141 -18.05 -3.41 4.96
N GLU A 142 -18.05 -2.66 6.04
CA GLU A 142 -18.48 -1.26 6.01
C GLU A 142 -17.56 -0.41 5.13
N LEU A 143 -16.23 -0.59 5.26
CA LEU A 143 -15.25 0.10 4.43
C LEU A 143 -15.34 -0.33 2.96
N SER A 144 -15.55 -1.62 2.66
CA SER A 144 -15.67 -2.08 1.27
C SER A 144 -16.87 -1.43 0.56
N VAL A 145 -17.99 -1.27 1.26
CA VAL A 145 -19.18 -0.59 0.74
C VAL A 145 -18.92 0.90 0.51
N ALA A 146 -18.32 1.58 1.47
CA ALA A 146 -18.01 3.00 1.38
C ALA A 146 -16.97 3.29 0.27
N CYS A 147 -15.91 2.50 0.16
CA CYS A 147 -14.89 2.62 -0.88
C CYS A 147 -15.50 2.44 -2.28
N LYS A 148 -16.32 1.39 -2.47
CA LYS A 148 -17.01 1.13 -3.73
C LYS A 148 -17.92 2.30 -4.13
N ALA A 149 -18.68 2.86 -3.20
CA ALA A 149 -19.54 4.01 -3.44
C ALA A 149 -18.76 5.28 -3.82
N ALA A 150 -17.54 5.43 -3.28
CA ALA A 150 -16.67 6.58 -3.55
C ALA A 150 -15.79 6.42 -4.80
N GLY A 151 -15.71 5.22 -5.40
CA GLY A 151 -14.80 4.89 -6.50
C GLY A 151 -13.33 4.80 -6.05
N ILE A 152 -13.09 4.36 -4.81
CA ILE A 152 -11.77 4.08 -4.25
C ILE A 152 -11.55 2.58 -4.24
N HIS A 153 -10.41 2.10 -4.73
CA HIS A 153 -10.05 0.69 -4.68
C HIS A 153 -9.81 0.23 -3.24
N PHE A 154 -10.39 -0.91 -2.88
CA PHE A 154 -10.30 -1.44 -1.51
C PHE A 154 -9.38 -2.65 -1.46
N CYS A 155 -8.39 -2.60 -0.56
CA CYS A 155 -7.28 -3.53 -0.50
C CYS A 155 -7.00 -3.94 0.94
N PHE A 156 -6.38 -5.11 1.14
CA PHE A 156 -6.04 -5.61 2.47
C PHE A 156 -4.54 -5.83 2.64
N TYR A 157 -4.04 -5.39 3.79
CA TYR A 157 -2.86 -5.97 4.40
C TYR A 157 -3.29 -7.24 5.16
N HIS A 158 -2.49 -8.31 5.06
CA HIS A 158 -2.72 -9.55 5.80
C HIS A 158 -1.38 -10.16 6.22
N SER A 159 -1.16 -10.30 7.52
CA SER A 159 0.06 -10.91 8.04
C SER A 159 0.10 -12.42 7.80
N ILE A 160 1.22 -12.91 7.26
CA ILE A 160 1.58 -14.33 7.23
C ILE A 160 1.86 -14.84 8.65
N MET A 161 2.53 -14.02 9.44
CA MET A 161 2.83 -14.28 10.84
C MET A 161 1.56 -14.10 11.70
N ASP A 162 1.42 -14.90 12.75
CA ASP A 162 0.30 -14.80 13.69
C ASP A 162 0.79 -15.19 15.09
N TRP A 163 0.77 -14.23 16.00
CA TRP A 163 1.26 -14.43 17.37
C TRP A 163 0.24 -15.07 18.30
N HIS A 164 -1.01 -15.21 17.87
CA HIS A 164 -2.10 -15.76 18.67
C HIS A 164 -2.40 -17.22 18.30
N GLN A 165 -2.42 -17.55 17.00
CA GLN A 165 -2.81 -18.89 16.53
C GLN A 165 -1.72 -19.93 16.87
N PRO A 166 -2.05 -21.05 17.59
CA PRO A 166 -1.04 -21.96 18.15
C PRO A 166 -0.10 -22.60 17.12
N ASP A 167 -0.62 -23.01 15.95
CA ASP A 167 0.16 -23.68 14.91
C ASP A 167 1.03 -22.69 14.09
N ALA A 168 0.79 -21.37 14.25
CA ALA A 168 1.59 -20.32 13.61
C ALA A 168 2.86 -19.93 14.38
N LYS A 169 3.12 -20.58 15.53
CA LYS A 169 4.28 -20.28 16.38
C LYS A 169 5.57 -20.31 15.56
N SER A 170 6.26 -19.18 15.56
CA SER A 170 7.58 -19.05 14.95
C SER A 170 8.69 -19.19 15.99
N LYS A 171 9.83 -19.72 15.55
CA LYS A 171 11.03 -19.81 16.36
C LYS A 171 11.49 -18.43 16.87
N ASP A 172 11.37 -17.41 16.03
CA ASP A 172 11.86 -16.07 16.34
C ASP A 172 10.82 -15.23 17.11
N TYR A 173 9.52 -15.64 17.07
CA TYR A 173 8.39 -14.96 17.73
C TYR A 173 7.53 -15.96 18.51
N PRO A 174 8.04 -16.56 19.61
CA PRO A 174 7.42 -17.68 20.30
C PRO A 174 6.37 -17.22 21.35
N HIS A 175 5.33 -16.49 20.95
CA HIS A 175 4.28 -16.04 21.88
C HIS A 175 3.39 -17.18 22.37
N GLN A 176 3.11 -18.17 21.49
CA GLN A 176 2.19 -19.25 21.77
C GLN A 176 2.82 -20.29 22.73
N ASN A 177 2.01 -20.78 23.66
CA ASN A 177 2.41 -21.85 24.56
C ASN A 177 2.13 -23.25 23.95
N THR A 178 2.64 -23.49 22.73
CA THR A 178 2.48 -24.72 21.98
C THR A 178 3.82 -25.45 21.88
N GLU A 179 3.87 -26.70 22.32
CA GLU A 179 5.10 -27.51 22.29
C GLU A 179 5.42 -28.02 20.87
N ARG A 180 4.40 -28.34 20.08
CA ARG A 180 4.52 -28.94 18.74
C ARG A 180 3.66 -28.19 17.75
N PRO A 181 4.08 -26.99 17.31
CA PRO A 181 3.36 -26.23 16.29
C PRO A 181 3.45 -26.93 14.93
N ASP A 182 2.38 -26.87 14.15
CA ASP A 182 2.33 -27.36 12.78
C ASP A 182 2.04 -26.19 11.81
N PHE A 183 3.12 -25.56 11.35
CA PHE A 183 2.99 -24.39 10.46
C PHE A 183 2.34 -24.73 9.12
N ALA A 184 2.49 -25.96 8.63
CA ALA A 184 1.79 -26.40 7.40
C ALA A 184 0.28 -26.45 7.63
N LYS A 185 -0.18 -26.94 8.78
CA LYS A 185 -1.58 -26.92 9.17
C LYS A 185 -2.11 -25.47 9.33
N TYR A 186 -1.36 -24.58 9.97
CA TYR A 186 -1.71 -23.15 10.04
C TYR A 186 -1.89 -22.57 8.63
N ARG A 187 -0.90 -22.76 7.74
CA ARG A 187 -0.95 -22.26 6.37
C ARG A 187 -2.17 -22.77 5.61
N ASP A 188 -2.45 -24.07 5.66
CA ASP A 188 -3.44 -24.71 4.78
C ASP A 188 -4.86 -24.70 5.37
N GLN A 189 -5.02 -24.72 6.70
CA GLN A 189 -6.32 -24.81 7.36
C GLN A 189 -6.75 -23.49 8.06
N TYR A 190 -5.88 -22.48 8.11
CA TYR A 190 -6.19 -21.20 8.73
C TYR A 190 -5.89 -20.02 7.80
N LEU A 191 -4.64 -19.81 7.39
CA LEU A 191 -4.23 -18.67 6.56
C LEU A 191 -4.91 -18.68 5.18
N LYS A 192 -4.82 -19.77 4.41
CA LYS A 192 -5.47 -19.88 3.09
C LYS A 192 -6.98 -19.75 3.16
N PRO A 193 -7.72 -20.41 4.07
CA PRO A 193 -9.15 -20.19 4.25
C PRO A 193 -9.52 -18.74 4.58
N GLN A 194 -8.78 -18.04 5.47
CA GLN A 194 -9.00 -16.63 5.74
C GLN A 194 -8.88 -15.76 4.50
N LEU A 195 -7.83 -15.97 3.69
CA LEU A 195 -7.62 -15.23 2.46
C LEU A 195 -8.71 -15.50 1.41
N ALA A 196 -9.13 -16.75 1.27
CA ALA A 196 -10.24 -17.13 0.38
C ALA A 196 -11.57 -16.47 0.85
N GLU A 197 -11.80 -16.41 2.16
CA GLU A 197 -12.94 -15.73 2.74
C GLU A 197 -12.92 -14.23 2.45
N LEU A 198 -11.79 -13.54 2.64
CA LEU A 198 -11.61 -12.13 2.33
C LEU A 198 -11.89 -11.82 0.86
N ILE A 199 -11.34 -12.63 -0.06
CA ILE A 199 -11.59 -12.49 -1.50
C ILE A 199 -13.07 -12.64 -1.81
N LYS A 200 -13.72 -13.68 -1.28
CA LYS A 200 -15.13 -13.98 -1.55
C LYS A 200 -16.08 -12.94 -0.98
N LYS A 201 -15.80 -12.42 0.23
CA LYS A 201 -16.71 -11.50 0.94
C LYS A 201 -16.58 -10.06 0.44
N TYR A 202 -15.36 -9.60 0.14
CA TYR A 202 -15.08 -8.17 -0.05
C TYR A 202 -14.48 -7.83 -1.41
N ASP A 203 -14.08 -8.83 -2.19
CA ASP A 203 -13.52 -8.68 -3.55
C ASP A 203 -12.36 -7.65 -3.63
N PRO A 204 -11.29 -7.77 -2.81
CA PRO A 204 -10.22 -6.79 -2.75
C PRO A 204 -9.41 -6.73 -4.04
N ASP A 205 -8.90 -5.55 -4.41
CA ASP A 205 -8.08 -5.36 -5.60
C ASP A 205 -6.60 -5.67 -5.36
N VAL A 206 -6.12 -5.51 -4.12
CA VAL A 206 -4.75 -5.84 -3.71
C VAL A 206 -4.77 -6.64 -2.41
N LEU A 207 -3.89 -7.66 -2.31
CA LEU A 207 -3.47 -8.27 -1.06
C LEU A 207 -2.01 -7.90 -0.78
N TRP A 208 -1.81 -7.19 0.31
CA TRP A 208 -0.54 -6.73 0.81
C TRP A 208 -0.08 -7.63 1.95
N PHE A 209 0.85 -8.54 1.70
CA PHE A 209 1.39 -9.48 2.70
C PHE A 209 2.51 -8.84 3.52
N ASP A 210 2.75 -9.44 4.69
CA ASP A 210 3.83 -9.10 5.59
C ASP A 210 4.15 -10.27 6.54
N GLY A 211 5.30 -10.22 7.23
CA GLY A 211 5.69 -11.30 8.14
C GLY A 211 6.40 -12.47 7.45
N GLU A 212 6.80 -12.31 6.20
CA GLU A 212 7.45 -13.33 5.37
C GLU A 212 8.86 -13.70 5.84
N TRP A 213 9.47 -12.90 6.71
CA TRP A 213 10.85 -13.10 7.19
C TRP A 213 11.00 -14.24 8.19
N ILE A 214 9.92 -14.77 8.77
CA ILE A 214 9.99 -15.90 9.72
C ILE A 214 10.61 -17.13 9.07
N PRO A 215 11.38 -17.95 9.85
CA PRO A 215 12.08 -19.12 9.31
C PRO A 215 11.15 -20.19 8.73
N GLU A 216 9.92 -20.29 9.22
CA GLU A 216 8.90 -21.25 8.80
C GLU A 216 8.31 -20.97 7.42
N TRP A 217 8.43 -19.70 6.92
CA TRP A 217 7.99 -19.31 5.58
C TRP A 217 9.10 -19.44 4.55
N THR A 218 8.79 -19.92 3.36
CA THR A 218 9.77 -20.13 2.28
C THR A 218 9.28 -19.54 0.95
N GLU A 219 10.18 -19.28 0.02
CA GLU A 219 9.81 -18.80 -1.32
C GLU A 219 8.89 -19.76 -2.09
N PRO A 220 9.09 -21.12 -2.07
CA PRO A 220 8.13 -22.03 -2.67
C PRO A 220 6.72 -21.93 -2.10
N GLN A 221 6.57 -21.77 -0.78
CA GLN A 221 5.26 -21.58 -0.14
C GLN A 221 4.62 -20.25 -0.56
N GLY A 222 5.41 -19.19 -0.66
CA GLY A 222 4.93 -17.91 -1.16
C GLY A 222 4.45 -17.98 -2.59
N ARG A 223 5.18 -18.65 -3.46
CA ARG A 223 4.79 -18.88 -4.86
C ARG A 223 3.52 -19.73 -4.96
N GLU A 224 3.40 -20.78 -4.15
CA GLU A 224 2.19 -21.59 -4.08
C GLU A 224 0.98 -20.75 -3.64
N LEU A 225 1.15 -19.91 -2.59
CA LEU A 225 0.10 -19.02 -2.12
C LEU A 225 -0.27 -17.99 -3.20
N TYR A 226 0.70 -17.36 -3.85
CA TYR A 226 0.47 -16.43 -4.96
C TYR A 226 -0.38 -17.07 -6.05
N ASN A 227 -0.01 -18.26 -6.50
CA ASN A 227 -0.74 -18.98 -7.55
C ASN A 227 -2.17 -19.34 -7.11
N TYR A 228 -2.34 -19.81 -5.88
CA TYR A 228 -3.64 -20.13 -5.30
C TYR A 228 -4.57 -18.91 -5.29
N LEU A 229 -4.08 -17.77 -4.83
CA LEU A 229 -4.88 -16.54 -4.76
C LEU A 229 -5.23 -15.99 -6.14
N ARG A 230 -4.29 -16.09 -7.09
CA ARG A 230 -4.51 -15.73 -8.49
C ARG A 230 -5.52 -16.64 -9.20
N GLN A 231 -5.64 -17.89 -8.78
CA GLN A 231 -6.71 -18.79 -9.24
C GLN A 231 -8.08 -18.36 -8.69
N LEU A 232 -8.15 -17.91 -7.44
CA LEU A 232 -9.39 -17.42 -6.83
C LEU A 232 -9.85 -16.10 -7.46
N LYS A 233 -8.91 -15.18 -7.72
CA LYS A 233 -9.17 -13.88 -8.34
C LYS A 233 -8.06 -13.53 -9.34
N PRO A 234 -8.24 -13.79 -10.65
CA PRO A 234 -7.24 -13.52 -11.67
C PRO A 234 -6.81 -12.05 -11.78
N SER A 235 -7.66 -11.08 -11.40
CA SER A 235 -7.33 -9.66 -11.39
C SER A 235 -6.58 -9.18 -10.14
N LEU A 236 -6.41 -10.04 -9.13
CA LEU A 236 -5.79 -9.69 -7.86
C LEU A 236 -4.32 -9.26 -8.05
N ILE A 237 -3.93 -8.17 -7.40
CA ILE A 237 -2.54 -7.70 -7.32
C ILE A 237 -1.98 -8.09 -5.95
N ILE A 238 -0.73 -8.56 -5.92
CA ILE A 238 -0.13 -9.09 -4.69
C ILE A 238 1.30 -8.54 -4.58
N ASN A 239 1.67 -7.97 -3.41
CA ASN A 239 3.01 -7.48 -3.17
C ASN A 239 4.06 -8.60 -3.07
N ASN A 240 5.34 -8.24 -3.09
CA ASN A 240 6.44 -9.21 -3.05
C ASN A 240 6.71 -9.83 -1.67
N ARG A 241 6.04 -9.36 -0.62
CA ARG A 241 6.13 -9.98 0.72
C ARG A 241 5.32 -11.27 0.83
N VAL A 242 4.59 -11.68 -0.22
CA VAL A 242 4.02 -13.03 -0.32
C VAL A 242 5.11 -14.09 -0.43
N GLY A 243 6.26 -13.77 -1.04
CA GLY A 243 7.44 -14.63 -1.15
C GLY A 243 8.47 -14.36 -0.06
N LYS A 244 9.73 -14.69 -0.33
CA LYS A 244 10.88 -14.45 0.55
C LYS A 244 12.06 -13.81 -0.17
N GLY A 245 11.82 -13.26 -1.36
CA GLY A 245 12.88 -12.70 -2.21
C GLY A 245 13.19 -11.22 -1.94
N ARG A 246 12.49 -10.54 -1.03
CA ARG A 246 12.63 -9.12 -0.75
C ARG A 246 14.00 -8.76 -0.14
N ASP A 247 14.57 -7.63 -0.57
CA ASP A 247 15.79 -7.10 0.01
C ASP A 247 15.52 -6.12 1.15
N SER A 248 15.33 -6.64 2.36
CA SER A 248 15.17 -5.87 3.59
C SER A 248 14.23 -4.65 3.43
N MET A 249 14.56 -3.50 3.99
CA MET A 249 13.77 -2.25 3.91
C MET A 249 13.84 -1.60 2.51
N GLN A 250 14.89 -1.86 1.72
CA GLN A 250 14.98 -1.43 0.32
C GLN A 250 13.84 -2.02 -0.55
N GLY A 251 13.30 -3.17 -0.13
CA GLY A 251 11.99 -3.68 -0.52
C GLY A 251 11.89 -4.30 -1.91
N MET A 252 12.90 -4.19 -2.78
CA MET A 252 12.87 -4.80 -4.11
C MET A 252 13.26 -6.28 -4.07
N ASN A 253 12.89 -7.04 -5.11
CA ASN A 253 13.24 -8.45 -5.18
C ASN A 253 14.72 -8.65 -5.49
N LYS A 254 15.39 -9.53 -4.75
CA LYS A 254 16.77 -10.00 -5.02
C LYS A 254 16.84 -10.90 -6.24
N TYR A 255 15.75 -11.59 -6.56
CA TYR A 255 15.68 -12.59 -7.62
C TYR A 255 14.59 -12.18 -8.62
N LYS A 256 14.89 -12.34 -9.91
CA LYS A 256 14.02 -11.94 -11.01
C LYS A 256 12.68 -12.68 -11.02
N ASP A 257 12.66 -13.90 -10.50
CA ASP A 257 11.50 -14.80 -10.47
C ASP A 257 10.86 -14.92 -9.09
N ALA A 258 11.15 -14.02 -8.13
CA ALA A 258 10.49 -13.98 -6.84
C ALA A 258 8.97 -13.77 -6.98
N ALA A 259 8.19 -14.35 -6.06
CA ALA A 259 6.74 -14.20 -6.06
C ALA A 259 6.33 -12.75 -5.77
N GLY A 260 5.20 -12.33 -6.34
CA GLY A 260 4.63 -10.99 -6.17
C GLY A 260 4.67 -10.14 -7.43
N ASP A 261 3.86 -9.10 -7.45
CA ASP A 261 3.69 -8.21 -8.60
C ASP A 261 4.53 -6.95 -8.50
N PHE A 262 4.76 -6.42 -7.30
CA PHE A 262 5.47 -5.18 -7.04
C PHE A 262 6.34 -5.27 -5.78
N GLY A 263 7.44 -4.50 -5.77
CA GLY A 263 8.34 -4.34 -4.63
C GLY A 263 7.80 -3.35 -3.61
N THR A 264 8.27 -3.47 -2.36
CA THR A 264 7.78 -2.68 -1.23
C THR A 264 8.89 -2.01 -0.42
N PRO A 265 9.59 -0.98 -0.97
CA PRO A 265 10.46 -0.14 -0.16
C PRO A 265 9.70 0.40 1.06
N GLU A 266 10.30 0.27 2.24
CA GLU A 266 9.68 0.68 3.50
C GLU A 266 10.46 1.82 4.15
N GLN A 267 9.79 2.96 4.38
CA GLN A 267 10.39 4.23 4.84
C GLN A 267 11.54 4.71 3.93
N GLU A 268 11.61 4.18 2.71
CA GLU A 268 12.63 4.49 1.72
C GLU A 268 12.01 4.81 0.36
N ILE A 269 12.71 5.60 -0.46
CA ILE A 269 12.39 5.87 -1.85
C ILE A 269 13.56 5.38 -2.69
N LEU A 270 13.30 4.66 -3.77
CA LEU A 270 14.35 4.19 -4.68
C LEU A 270 15.22 5.36 -5.17
N VAL A 271 16.51 5.10 -5.38
CA VAL A 271 17.46 6.12 -5.86
C VAL A 271 17.13 6.62 -7.27
N GLY A 272 16.58 5.73 -8.11
CA GLY A 272 16.22 6.02 -9.50
C GLY A 272 14.94 5.33 -9.94
N THR A 273 14.68 5.38 -11.26
CA THR A 273 13.59 4.62 -11.89
C THR A 273 13.88 3.12 -11.87
N SER A 274 12.82 2.30 -11.91
CA SER A 274 12.90 0.84 -11.92
C SER A 274 12.09 0.28 -13.10
N ASP A 275 12.56 -0.83 -13.68
CA ASP A 275 11.80 -1.62 -14.65
C ASP A 275 10.74 -2.52 -13.98
N SER A 276 10.80 -2.66 -12.66
CA SER A 276 9.83 -3.39 -11.85
C SER A 276 8.88 -2.43 -11.15
N ASP A 277 7.62 -2.80 -11.05
CA ASP A 277 6.62 -2.06 -10.27
C ASP A 277 7.02 -2.02 -8.78
N TRP A 278 6.76 -0.90 -8.12
CA TRP A 278 7.08 -0.72 -6.70
C TRP A 278 6.18 0.30 -6.01
N GLU A 279 6.06 0.14 -4.70
CA GLU A 279 5.26 0.99 -3.84
C GLU A 279 6.03 1.29 -2.55
N SER A 280 6.33 2.55 -2.31
CA SER A 280 6.96 2.99 -1.08
C SER A 280 5.91 3.17 0.01
N CYS A 281 5.97 2.36 1.06
CA CYS A 281 5.11 2.51 2.22
C CYS A 281 5.81 3.32 3.32
N MET A 282 5.12 4.36 3.82
CA MET A 282 5.68 5.29 4.80
C MET A 282 4.66 5.75 5.83
N THR A 283 5.15 6.08 7.01
CA THR A 283 4.36 6.70 8.08
C THR A 283 4.35 8.22 7.98
N MET A 284 3.33 8.87 8.54
CA MET A 284 3.31 10.32 8.75
C MET A 284 4.11 10.74 10.00
N ASN A 285 4.33 9.81 10.92
CA ASN A 285 5.00 9.92 12.22
C ASN A 285 6.03 8.78 12.38
N ASP A 286 6.38 8.37 13.60
CA ASP A 286 7.41 7.35 13.85
C ASP A 286 6.86 5.92 13.88
N THR A 287 5.53 5.71 13.87
CA THR A 287 4.88 4.40 14.06
C THR A 287 3.76 4.14 13.04
N TRP A 288 3.43 2.87 12.78
CA TRP A 288 2.31 2.50 11.91
C TRP A 288 0.99 2.51 12.70
N GLY A 289 0.91 1.76 13.81
CA GLY A 289 -0.23 1.79 14.72
C GLY A 289 -0.21 3.03 15.63
N PHE A 290 -1.37 3.48 16.07
CA PHE A 290 -1.49 4.65 16.93
C PHE A 290 -0.73 4.52 18.25
N LYS A 291 0.05 5.54 18.61
CA LYS A 291 0.67 5.72 19.94
C LYS A 291 0.34 7.09 20.50
N THR A 292 -0.07 7.13 21.76
CA THR A 292 -0.42 8.41 22.45
C THR A 292 0.76 9.34 22.67
N ASN A 293 1.96 8.81 22.71
CA ASN A 293 3.20 9.54 22.96
C ASN A 293 4.04 9.80 21.69
N ASP A 294 3.52 9.48 20.50
CA ASP A 294 4.18 9.82 19.23
C ASP A 294 3.63 11.15 18.70
N HIS A 295 4.49 12.14 18.72
CA HIS A 295 4.20 13.51 18.27
C HIS A 295 5.17 14.00 17.18
N HIS A 296 5.99 13.11 16.61
CA HIS A 296 7.00 13.44 15.60
C HIS A 296 6.42 13.40 14.18
N TRP A 297 5.49 14.34 13.92
CA TRP A 297 4.84 14.43 12.61
C TRP A 297 5.75 15.01 11.54
N LYS A 298 5.83 14.36 10.38
CA LYS A 298 6.46 14.93 9.19
C LYS A 298 5.67 16.14 8.70
N SER A 299 6.36 17.11 8.07
CA SER A 299 5.66 18.26 7.48
C SER A 299 4.93 17.87 6.18
N ASP A 300 3.92 18.65 5.82
CA ASP A 300 3.24 18.58 4.51
C ASP A 300 4.23 18.67 3.35
N THR A 301 5.25 19.54 3.48
CA THR A 301 6.34 19.68 2.51
C THR A 301 7.07 18.35 2.27
N VAL A 302 7.44 17.64 3.34
CA VAL A 302 8.13 16.33 3.24
C VAL A 302 7.21 15.33 2.56
N LEU A 303 5.93 15.25 2.96
CA LEU A 303 4.99 14.26 2.40
C LEU A 303 4.70 14.52 0.91
N ILE A 304 4.50 15.78 0.52
CA ILE A 304 4.28 16.16 -0.88
C ILE A 304 5.54 15.92 -1.72
N HIS A 305 6.73 16.27 -1.22
CA HIS A 305 7.99 16.02 -1.92
C HIS A 305 8.26 14.53 -2.10
N ASN A 306 7.94 13.68 -1.11
CA ASN A 306 8.01 12.23 -1.24
C ASN A 306 7.09 11.73 -2.36
N LEU A 307 5.83 12.17 -2.40
CA LEU A 307 4.88 11.81 -3.46
C LEU A 307 5.41 12.22 -4.85
N ILE A 308 5.95 13.42 -4.97
CA ILE A 308 6.53 13.93 -6.23
C ILE A 308 7.73 13.06 -6.66
N ASP A 309 8.65 12.77 -5.75
CA ASP A 309 9.86 12.00 -6.05
C ASP A 309 9.53 10.55 -6.43
N ILE A 310 8.58 9.93 -5.73
CA ILE A 310 8.07 8.58 -6.02
C ILE A 310 7.39 8.55 -7.40
N ALA A 311 6.48 9.49 -7.68
CA ALA A 311 5.80 9.57 -8.98
C ALA A 311 6.77 9.78 -10.13
N ALA A 312 7.76 10.67 -9.98
CA ALA A 312 8.79 10.91 -10.98
C ALA A 312 9.66 9.68 -11.28
N LYS A 313 9.80 8.78 -10.32
CA LYS A 313 10.52 7.52 -10.45
C LYS A 313 9.64 6.33 -10.88
N GLY A 314 8.33 6.55 -11.07
CA GLY A 314 7.37 5.56 -11.53
C GLY A 314 6.90 4.58 -10.46
N GLY A 315 6.89 4.99 -9.19
CA GLY A 315 6.37 4.22 -8.06
C GLY A 315 5.03 4.73 -7.54
N ASN A 316 4.43 3.96 -6.63
CA ASN A 316 3.28 4.36 -5.83
C ASN A 316 3.71 4.77 -4.43
N TYR A 317 2.99 5.73 -3.84
CA TYR A 317 3.15 6.17 -2.47
C TYR A 317 1.99 5.66 -1.60
N LEU A 318 2.28 4.79 -0.66
CA LEU A 318 1.32 4.25 0.30
C LEU A 318 1.57 4.91 1.66
N LEU A 319 0.76 5.92 2.01
CA LEU A 319 0.94 6.74 3.20
C LEU A 319 0.05 6.28 4.34
N ASN A 320 0.65 5.99 5.50
CA ASN A 320 -0.02 5.37 6.63
C ASN A 320 -0.77 6.36 7.54
N VAL A 321 -1.92 5.90 8.01
CA VAL A 321 -2.67 6.48 9.14
C VAL A 321 -2.89 5.38 10.17
N GLY A 322 -2.61 5.67 11.45
CA GLY A 322 -2.92 4.81 12.59
C GLY A 322 -4.13 5.35 13.35
N PRO A 323 -5.34 4.79 13.19
CA PRO A 323 -6.53 5.24 13.91
C PRO A 323 -6.46 4.97 15.42
N THR A 324 -7.10 5.84 16.20
CA THR A 324 -7.24 5.69 17.65
C THR A 324 -8.15 4.49 18.02
N GLN A 325 -8.13 4.08 19.30
CA GLN A 325 -9.04 3.03 19.79
C GLN A 325 -10.53 3.38 19.62
N GLU A 326 -10.87 4.66 19.50
CA GLU A 326 -12.26 5.11 19.31
C GLU A 326 -12.72 5.01 17.84
N GLY A 327 -11.80 4.74 16.90
CA GLY A 327 -12.08 4.69 15.47
C GLY A 327 -11.96 6.04 14.76
N LEU A 328 -11.17 6.96 15.28
CA LEU A 328 -10.92 8.27 14.67
C LEU A 328 -9.50 8.34 14.08
N PHE A 329 -9.35 9.00 12.95
CA PHE A 329 -8.03 9.42 12.50
C PHE A 329 -7.50 10.52 13.43
N PRO A 330 -6.21 10.50 13.81
CA PRO A 330 -5.60 11.58 14.57
C PRO A 330 -5.71 12.92 13.84
N SER A 331 -6.02 14.01 14.57
CA SER A 331 -6.17 15.33 13.95
C SER A 331 -4.94 15.79 13.14
N PRO A 332 -3.69 15.54 13.57
CA PRO A 332 -2.55 15.86 12.72
C PRO A 332 -2.50 15.10 11.38
N SER A 333 -2.98 13.85 11.36
CA SER A 333 -3.10 13.08 10.10
C SER A 333 -4.12 13.73 9.17
N ILE A 334 -5.27 14.16 9.70
CA ILE A 334 -6.32 14.81 8.92
C ILE A 334 -5.78 16.13 8.33
N ASP A 335 -5.14 16.97 9.15
CA ASP A 335 -4.55 18.24 8.70
C ASP A 335 -3.52 18.05 7.58
N LEU A 336 -2.68 17.02 7.67
CA LEU A 336 -1.68 16.70 6.64
C LEU A 336 -2.36 16.20 5.35
N LEU A 337 -3.36 15.34 5.47
CA LEU A 337 -4.13 14.81 4.33
C LEU A 337 -4.89 15.94 3.60
N GLU A 338 -5.47 16.89 4.32
CA GLU A 338 -6.14 18.07 3.74
C GLU A 338 -5.16 18.93 2.94
N LYS A 339 -3.96 19.17 3.46
CA LYS A 339 -2.91 19.92 2.77
C LYS A 339 -2.42 19.21 1.51
N MET A 340 -2.23 17.88 1.58
CA MET A 340 -1.89 17.07 0.40
C MET A 340 -3.00 17.12 -0.66
N GLY A 341 -4.25 17.00 -0.23
CA GLY A 341 -5.41 17.12 -1.11
C GLY A 341 -5.52 18.49 -1.77
N ALA A 342 -5.30 19.56 -1.04
CA ALA A 342 -5.30 20.92 -1.58
C ALA A 342 -4.23 21.10 -2.66
N TRP A 343 -3.02 20.55 -2.45
CA TRP A 343 -1.96 20.57 -3.46
C TRP A 343 -2.31 19.73 -4.69
N LEU A 344 -2.86 18.53 -4.48
CA LEU A 344 -3.24 17.59 -5.56
C LEU A 344 -4.43 18.11 -6.39
N ASN A 345 -5.36 18.84 -5.81
CA ASN A 345 -6.46 19.49 -6.54
C ASN A 345 -5.96 20.43 -7.63
N VAL A 346 -4.79 21.04 -7.46
CA VAL A 346 -4.17 21.93 -8.46
C VAL A 346 -3.22 21.16 -9.37
N ASN A 347 -2.44 20.23 -8.80
CA ASN A 347 -1.27 19.65 -9.47
C ASN A 347 -1.43 18.15 -9.82
N GLY A 348 -2.57 17.53 -9.50
CA GLY A 348 -2.77 16.08 -9.62
C GLY A 348 -2.59 15.52 -11.03
N GLU A 349 -2.82 16.31 -12.09
CA GLU A 349 -2.56 15.86 -13.46
C GLU A 349 -1.09 15.54 -13.75
N ALA A 350 -0.16 16.06 -12.93
CA ALA A 350 1.26 15.75 -13.01
C ALA A 350 1.68 14.52 -12.19
N ILE A 351 0.73 13.93 -11.44
CA ILE A 351 0.98 12.79 -10.54
C ILE A 351 0.24 11.54 -11.03
N TYR A 352 -1.09 11.65 -11.21
CA TYR A 352 -1.91 10.49 -11.59
C TYR A 352 -1.82 10.16 -13.06
N ALA A 353 -1.86 8.86 -13.38
CA ALA A 353 -1.84 8.38 -14.75
C ALA A 353 -0.68 8.98 -15.57
N THR A 354 0.49 9.10 -14.97
CA THR A 354 1.72 9.58 -15.61
C THR A 354 2.74 8.46 -15.75
N ASN A 355 3.71 8.68 -16.63
CA ASN A 355 4.88 7.84 -16.79
C ASN A 355 6.13 8.54 -16.24
N SER A 356 7.07 7.77 -15.69
CA SER A 356 8.41 8.26 -15.39
C SER A 356 9.19 8.54 -16.69
N LEU A 357 10.12 9.47 -16.63
CA LEU A 357 11.09 9.71 -17.69
C LEU A 357 12.43 9.08 -17.32
N ARG A 358 13.21 8.64 -18.31
CA ARG A 358 14.58 8.18 -18.05
C ARG A 358 15.40 9.26 -17.32
N GLN A 359 15.27 10.51 -17.74
CA GLN A 359 15.78 11.69 -17.04
C GLN A 359 14.65 12.23 -16.12
N PHE A 360 14.44 11.58 -14.98
CA PHE A 360 13.35 11.90 -14.05
C PHE A 360 13.61 13.14 -13.19
N LYS A 361 14.84 13.68 -13.20
CA LYS A 361 15.22 14.87 -12.41
C LYS A 361 16.22 15.74 -13.15
N GLU A 362 16.25 17.03 -12.79
CA GLU A 362 17.28 17.99 -13.16
C GLU A 362 17.69 18.77 -11.91
N GLY A 363 18.98 18.68 -11.57
CA GLY A 363 19.46 19.15 -10.25
C GLY A 363 18.77 18.43 -9.09
N ASP A 364 18.68 19.11 -7.94
CA ASP A 364 18.11 18.55 -6.73
C ASP A 364 16.62 18.89 -6.56
N HIS A 365 16.14 19.93 -7.25
CA HIS A 365 14.84 20.56 -6.97
C HIS A 365 13.83 20.47 -8.12
N ILE A 366 14.16 19.76 -9.22
CA ILE A 366 13.25 19.56 -10.35
C ILE A 366 13.01 18.06 -10.54
N ARG A 367 11.75 17.67 -10.66
CA ARG A 367 11.32 16.31 -11.00
C ARG A 367 10.48 16.34 -12.26
N PHE A 368 10.48 15.25 -13.02
CA PHE A 368 9.75 15.16 -14.26
C PHE A 368 8.81 13.95 -14.27
N THR A 369 7.59 14.16 -14.71
CA THR A 369 6.64 13.14 -15.13
C THR A 369 6.15 13.45 -16.54
N ALA A 370 5.54 12.49 -17.22
CA ALA A 370 4.96 12.70 -18.55
C ALA A 370 3.54 12.11 -18.61
N SER A 371 2.68 12.71 -19.45
CA SER A 371 1.40 12.11 -19.81
C SER A 371 1.60 10.72 -20.44
N LYS A 372 0.59 9.85 -20.35
CA LYS A 372 0.64 8.47 -20.90
C LYS A 372 1.00 8.42 -22.39
N ASP A 373 0.52 9.37 -23.18
CA ASP A 373 0.81 9.50 -24.61
C ASP A 373 2.19 10.16 -24.87
N GLY A 374 2.87 10.62 -23.83
CA GLY A 374 4.17 11.28 -23.90
C GLY A 374 4.16 12.67 -24.53
N THR A 375 3.00 13.25 -24.88
CA THR A 375 2.90 14.57 -25.52
C THR A 375 3.08 15.75 -24.58
N THR A 376 2.94 15.52 -23.28
CA THR A 376 3.10 16.52 -22.24
C THR A 376 4.13 16.07 -21.21
N VAL A 377 5.04 16.97 -20.86
CA VAL A 377 5.97 16.77 -19.73
C VAL A 377 5.62 17.78 -18.64
N TYR A 378 5.62 17.30 -17.40
CA TYR A 378 5.45 18.12 -16.21
C TYR A 378 6.81 18.29 -15.53
N ALA A 379 7.30 19.52 -15.44
CA ALA A 379 8.48 19.86 -14.65
C ALA A 379 8.00 20.36 -13.28
N ILE A 380 8.25 19.58 -12.24
CA ILE A 380 7.78 19.82 -10.88
C ILE A 380 8.92 20.44 -10.07
N LEU A 381 8.72 21.66 -9.62
CA LEU A 381 9.68 22.46 -8.87
C LEU A 381 9.41 22.28 -7.38
N THR A 382 10.30 21.64 -6.64
CA THR A 382 10.20 21.44 -5.19
C THR A 382 10.82 22.59 -4.39
N LYS A 383 11.47 23.55 -5.07
CA LYS A 383 12.02 24.76 -4.49
C LYS A 383 11.99 25.90 -5.50
N LYS A 384 11.71 27.11 -5.02
CA LYS A 384 11.85 28.33 -5.83
C LYS A 384 13.26 28.89 -5.67
N GLU A 385 14.00 28.98 -6.79
CA GLU A 385 15.33 29.58 -6.86
C GLU A 385 15.31 30.76 -7.83
N GLY A 386 14.91 31.92 -7.36
CA GLY A 386 14.78 33.13 -8.19
C GLY A 386 13.45 33.21 -8.95
N ASN A 387 13.44 34.01 -10.03
CA ASN A 387 12.25 34.30 -10.86
C ASN A 387 12.29 33.60 -12.23
N GLU A 388 13.33 32.85 -12.53
CA GLU A 388 13.47 32.08 -13.76
C GLU A 388 13.89 30.64 -13.43
N VAL A 389 13.43 29.70 -14.26
CA VAL A 389 13.82 28.29 -14.20
C VAL A 389 14.45 27.92 -15.52
N ARG A 390 15.66 27.34 -15.46
CA ARG A 390 16.37 26.80 -16.61
C ARG A 390 16.13 25.30 -16.69
N LEU A 391 15.66 24.81 -17.86
CA LEU A 391 15.40 23.39 -18.12
C LEU A 391 16.18 22.95 -19.37
N THR A 392 16.91 21.84 -19.24
CA THR A 392 17.65 21.18 -20.32
C THR A 392 17.03 19.87 -20.77
N THR A 393 16.25 19.23 -19.88
CA THR A 393 15.64 17.90 -20.11
C THR A 393 14.48 17.93 -21.10
N VAL A 394 13.77 19.04 -21.23
CA VAL A 394 12.57 19.17 -22.06
C VAL A 394 12.65 20.35 -23.01
N GLN A 395 12.17 20.14 -24.23
CA GLN A 395 11.99 21.19 -25.24
C GLN A 395 10.50 21.30 -25.60
N PRO A 396 9.88 22.50 -25.56
CA PRO A 396 8.50 22.68 -25.98
C PRO A 396 8.34 22.42 -27.50
N ALA A 397 7.20 21.89 -27.90
CA ALA A 397 6.85 21.82 -29.30
C ALA A 397 6.83 23.23 -29.93
N LYS A 398 7.09 23.30 -31.22
CA LYS A 398 7.10 24.57 -31.95
C LYS A 398 5.76 25.32 -31.76
N ASN A 399 5.84 26.56 -31.33
CA ASN A 399 4.68 27.43 -31.05
C ASN A 399 3.78 26.97 -29.89
N SER A 400 4.22 26.04 -29.05
CA SER A 400 3.48 25.67 -27.85
C SER A 400 3.72 26.67 -26.71
N ALA A 401 2.71 26.87 -25.87
CA ALA A 401 2.82 27.65 -24.64
C ALA A 401 3.24 26.75 -23.46
N ILE A 402 3.94 27.33 -22.50
CA ILE A 402 4.21 26.71 -21.19
C ILE A 402 3.25 27.31 -20.16
N TYR A 403 2.63 26.46 -19.38
CA TYR A 403 1.73 26.89 -18.32
C TYR A 403 2.24 26.44 -16.96
N MET A 404 1.91 27.20 -15.91
CA MET A 404 2.01 26.71 -14.55
C MET A 404 0.62 26.25 -14.10
N LEU A 405 0.52 25.05 -13.50
CA LEU A 405 -0.75 24.58 -12.96
C LEU A 405 -1.24 25.55 -11.86
N GLY A 406 -2.53 25.88 -11.89
CA GLY A 406 -3.13 26.90 -11.01
C GLY A 406 -2.97 28.34 -11.51
N VAL A 407 -2.30 28.59 -12.64
CA VAL A 407 -2.17 29.90 -13.30
C VAL A 407 -2.83 29.85 -14.68
N LYS A 408 -3.70 30.83 -14.98
CA LYS A 408 -4.46 30.86 -16.25
C LYS A 408 -3.61 31.25 -17.45
N GLU A 409 -2.74 32.23 -17.27
CA GLU A 409 -1.96 32.83 -18.35
C GLU A 409 -0.73 31.97 -18.66
N PRO A 410 -0.33 31.86 -19.95
CA PRO A 410 0.91 31.20 -20.34
C PRO A 410 2.11 31.97 -19.80
N LEU A 411 3.16 31.24 -19.47
CA LEU A 411 4.41 31.82 -18.98
C LEU A 411 5.29 32.29 -20.14
N ALA A 412 6.00 33.39 -19.95
CA ALA A 412 7.07 33.80 -20.84
C ALA A 412 8.24 32.84 -20.75
N TRP A 413 8.79 32.47 -21.90
CA TRP A 413 9.97 31.65 -21.98
C TRP A 413 10.84 31.99 -23.20
N LYS A 414 12.12 31.70 -23.12
CA LYS A 414 13.08 31.92 -24.21
C LYS A 414 13.99 30.70 -24.35
N LYS A 415 14.49 30.46 -25.57
CA LYS A 415 15.51 29.46 -25.80
C LYS A 415 16.87 30.04 -25.42
N ASP A 416 17.72 29.22 -24.79
CA ASP A 416 19.09 29.56 -24.40
C ASP A 416 19.99 28.35 -24.65
N GLY A 417 20.54 28.30 -25.87
CA GLY A 417 21.27 27.13 -26.40
C GLY A 417 20.36 25.91 -26.50
N GLU A 418 20.73 24.83 -25.84
CA GLU A 418 19.92 23.61 -25.71
C GLU A 418 18.90 23.64 -24.59
N ALA A 419 18.94 24.66 -23.78
CA ALA A 419 17.97 24.86 -22.66
C ALA A 419 16.85 25.78 -23.06
N ILE A 420 15.81 25.76 -22.21
CA ILE A 420 14.80 26.83 -22.12
C ILE A 420 14.91 27.53 -20.78
N VAL A 421 14.61 28.82 -20.77
CA VAL A 421 14.51 29.61 -19.56
C VAL A 421 13.06 30.11 -19.46
N VAL A 422 12.37 29.68 -18.41
CA VAL A 422 10.97 30.02 -18.15
C VAL A 422 10.90 31.04 -17.04
N THR A 423 10.21 32.16 -17.28
CA THR A 423 9.97 33.21 -16.26
C THR A 423 8.77 32.81 -15.40
N LEU A 424 9.00 32.71 -14.10
CA LEU A 424 7.95 32.35 -13.14
C LEU A 424 7.06 33.56 -12.85
N PRO A 425 5.76 33.35 -12.53
CA PRO A 425 4.87 34.44 -12.15
C PRO A 425 5.33 35.04 -10.82
N ALA A 426 5.03 36.36 -10.63
CA ALA A 426 5.39 37.06 -9.42
C ALA A 426 4.75 36.45 -8.17
N GLN A 427 3.51 35.96 -8.31
CA GLN A 427 2.78 35.26 -7.26
C GLN A 427 2.57 33.81 -7.67
N LEU A 428 3.12 32.87 -6.88
CA LEU A 428 3.01 31.45 -7.11
C LEU A 428 1.75 30.86 -6.46
N PRO A 429 1.09 29.87 -7.07
CA PRO A 429 -0.02 29.16 -6.46
C PRO A 429 0.49 28.19 -5.36
N GLY A 430 0.20 28.49 -4.10
CA GLY A 430 0.66 27.69 -2.96
C GLY A 430 2.15 27.91 -2.62
N SER A 431 2.69 27.06 -1.73
CA SER A 431 4.00 27.28 -1.10
C SER A 431 4.94 26.08 -1.12
N VAL A 432 4.48 24.87 -1.52
CA VAL A 432 5.26 23.64 -1.31
C VAL A 432 5.98 23.18 -2.58
N ALA A 433 5.26 23.13 -3.71
CA ALA A 433 5.82 22.74 -5.01
C ALA A 433 4.92 23.26 -6.14
N TRP A 434 5.50 23.47 -7.33
CA TRP A 434 4.83 24.08 -8.49
C TRP A 434 5.12 23.27 -9.74
N VAL A 435 4.15 23.20 -10.64
CA VAL A 435 4.23 22.37 -11.84
C VAL A 435 4.19 23.21 -13.09
N LEU A 436 5.21 23.07 -13.92
CA LEU A 436 5.21 23.59 -15.29
C LEU A 436 4.72 22.51 -16.25
N LYS A 437 3.66 22.79 -16.99
CA LYS A 437 3.08 21.94 -18.02
C LYS A 437 3.63 22.32 -19.38
N ILE A 438 4.35 21.42 -20.03
CA ILE A 438 5.12 21.66 -21.24
C ILE A 438 4.68 20.64 -22.33
N LYS A 439 4.06 21.09 -23.41
CA LYS A 439 3.80 20.24 -24.58
C LYS A 439 5.07 20.07 -25.40
N ARG A 440 5.38 18.82 -25.78
CA ARG A 440 6.55 18.46 -26.60
C ARG A 440 6.16 17.75 -27.90
#